data_f8c0c23e8f396c960d8b6a8b6a362e96
#
_entry.id   f8c0c23e8f396c960d8b6a8b6a362e96
#
_cell.length_a   1.000
_cell.length_b   1.000
_cell.length_c   1.000
_cell.angle_alpha   90.00
_cell.angle_beta   90.00
_cell.angle_gamma   90.00
#
_symmetry.space_group_name_H-M   'P 1'
#
loop_
_entity.id
_entity.type
_entity.pdbx_description
1 polymer ?
#
loop_
_entity_poly.entity_id
_entity_poly.type
_entity_poly.pdbx_seq_one_letter_code
_entity_poly.pdbx_strand_id
1 'polypeptide(L)'
;MKKAIVTFLGAAVFAGMFSITAHAQEVKGSAKAGEAKVWICVGCHAINDYRADWPQVYRVPKLGGQNADYIVASLKAYKSGERKHPTMRAIAGSLNDQDMADLAAYYSTQTPTSPRNPLK
;
A
#
# COMPACT_ATOMS: atom_id res chain seq x y z
N MET A 1 -40.60 54.56 -42.55
CA MET A 1 -40.59 53.56 -41.45
C MET A 1 -39.48 52.59 -41.74
N LYS A 2 -38.30 52.74 -41.09
CA LYS A 2 -37.13 51.87 -41.28
C LYS A 2 -37.02 50.96 -40.09
N LYS A 3 -37.19 49.64 -40.28
CA LYS A 3 -37.01 48.61 -39.22
C LYS A 3 -35.54 48.26 -39.10
N ALA A 4 -34.91 48.54 -37.97
CA ALA A 4 -33.57 48.10 -37.69
C ALA A 4 -33.62 46.67 -37.14
N ILE A 5 -32.88 45.78 -37.80
CA ILE A 5 -32.67 44.40 -37.41
C ILE A 5 -31.41 44.39 -36.51
N VAL A 6 -31.57 44.11 -35.23
CA VAL A 6 -30.46 43.91 -34.30
C VAL A 6 -30.09 42.44 -34.31
N THR A 7 -28.91 42.12 -34.86
CA THR A 7 -28.35 40.78 -34.87
C THR A 7 -27.55 40.58 -33.60
N PHE A 8 -28.06 39.72 -32.68
CA PHE A 8 -27.31 39.26 -31.50
C PHE A 8 -26.32 38.19 -31.92
N LEU A 9 -25.01 38.50 -31.92
CA LEU A 9 -23.95 37.50 -31.97
C LEU A 9 -23.79 36.90 -30.59
N GLY A 10 -24.26 35.67 -30.43
CA GLY A 10 -23.98 34.86 -29.24
C GLY A 10 -22.57 34.30 -29.25
N ALA A 11 -21.70 34.81 -28.40
CA ALA A 11 -20.38 34.23 -28.16
C ALA A 11 -20.54 32.99 -27.26
N ALA A 12 -20.39 31.79 -27.85
CA ALA A 12 -20.32 30.52 -27.10
C ALA A 12 -18.93 30.41 -26.44
N VAL A 13 -18.89 30.64 -25.14
CA VAL A 13 -17.70 30.38 -24.30
C VAL A 13 -17.60 28.88 -24.08
N PHE A 14 -16.72 28.20 -24.82
CA PHE A 14 -16.39 26.81 -24.58
C PHE A 14 -15.46 26.72 -23.35
N ALA A 15 -16.03 26.52 -22.16
CA ALA A 15 -15.28 26.23 -20.95
C ALA A 15 -14.73 24.78 -21.06
N GLY A 16 -13.50 24.64 -21.54
CA GLY A 16 -12.79 23.38 -21.55
C GLY A 16 -12.55 22.91 -20.12
N MET A 17 -13.28 21.88 -19.68
CA MET A 17 -12.98 21.16 -18.44
C MET A 17 -11.66 20.41 -18.63
N PHE A 18 -10.57 20.97 -18.13
CA PHE A 18 -9.31 20.26 -17.93
C PHE A 18 -9.51 19.30 -16.77
N SER A 19 -9.83 18.03 -17.05
CA SER A 19 -9.78 16.96 -16.05
C SER A 19 -8.32 16.70 -15.71
N ILE A 20 -7.87 17.25 -14.58
CA ILE A 20 -6.58 16.90 -13.98
C ILE A 20 -6.73 15.50 -13.40
N THR A 21 -6.34 14.47 -14.13
CA THR A 21 -6.15 13.13 -13.58
C THR A 21 -4.93 13.18 -12.68
N ALA A 22 -5.15 13.31 -11.37
CA ALA A 22 -4.11 13.11 -10.37
C ALA A 22 -3.69 11.63 -10.43
N HIS A 23 -2.61 11.33 -11.16
CA HIS A 23 -1.95 10.05 -11.07
C HIS A 23 -1.29 10.01 -9.68
N ALA A 24 -1.85 9.22 -8.77
CA ALA A 24 -1.14 8.83 -7.57
C ALA A 24 0.13 8.10 -8.02
N GLN A 25 1.29 8.70 -7.76
CA GLN A 25 2.56 8.11 -8.14
C GLN A 25 2.71 6.80 -7.35
N GLU A 26 2.73 5.68 -8.05
CA GLU A 26 2.92 4.36 -7.45
C GLU A 26 4.33 4.30 -6.86
N VAL A 27 4.41 4.12 -5.54
CA VAL A 27 5.69 4.08 -4.84
C VAL A 27 6.33 2.72 -5.11
N LYS A 28 7.42 2.70 -5.85
CA LYS A 28 8.15 1.47 -6.17
C LYS A 28 8.92 0.99 -4.95
N GLY A 29 8.62 -0.23 -4.48
CA GLY A 29 9.30 -0.87 -3.36
C GLY A 29 10.63 -1.53 -3.77
N SER A 30 11.56 -1.61 -2.80
CA SER A 30 12.84 -2.32 -2.91
C SER A 30 12.89 -3.47 -1.91
N ALA A 31 13.03 -4.70 -2.39
CA ALA A 31 13.14 -5.88 -1.53
C ALA A 31 14.35 -5.79 -0.58
N LYS A 32 15.48 -5.24 -1.02
CA LYS A 32 16.67 -5.03 -0.18
C LYS A 32 16.41 -4.02 0.93
N ALA A 33 15.69 -2.94 0.64
CA ALA A 33 15.30 -1.97 1.66
C ALA A 33 14.26 -2.56 2.62
N GLY A 34 13.36 -3.39 2.12
CA GLY A 34 12.37 -4.13 2.92
C GLY A 34 13.03 -5.11 3.88
N GLU A 35 14.08 -5.83 3.44
CA GLU A 35 14.86 -6.72 4.30
C GLU A 35 15.45 -6.00 5.51
N ALA A 36 15.97 -4.79 5.32
CA ALA A 36 16.48 -3.97 6.42
C ALA A 36 15.39 -3.49 7.41
N LYS A 37 14.13 -3.47 6.98
CA LYS A 37 12.98 -2.99 7.78
C LYS A 37 12.15 -4.11 8.39
N VAL A 38 12.36 -5.35 7.96
CA VAL A 38 11.51 -6.50 8.29
C VAL A 38 11.51 -6.87 9.77
N TRP A 39 12.45 -6.37 10.56
CA TRP A 39 12.60 -6.67 11.99
C TRP A 39 11.32 -6.44 12.81
N ILE A 40 10.48 -5.46 12.42
CA ILE A 40 9.19 -5.21 13.08
C ILE A 40 8.11 -6.23 12.74
N CYS A 41 8.33 -7.06 11.73
CA CYS A 41 7.36 -8.01 11.18
C CYS A 41 7.72 -9.45 11.53
N VAL A 42 9.01 -9.83 11.46
CA VAL A 42 9.46 -11.23 11.55
C VAL A 42 9.20 -11.88 12.91
N GLY A 43 9.10 -11.11 13.99
CA GLY A 43 8.69 -11.64 15.28
C GLY A 43 7.30 -12.26 15.27
N CYS A 44 6.43 -11.76 14.38
CA CYS A 44 5.10 -12.28 14.11
C CYS A 44 4.95 -12.92 12.74
N HIS A 45 5.53 -12.46 11.68
CA HIS A 45 5.37 -12.91 10.30
C HIS A 45 6.67 -13.49 9.72
N ALA A 46 7.17 -14.58 10.28
CA ALA A 46 8.29 -15.30 9.67
C ALA A 46 7.89 -15.92 8.30
N ILE A 47 8.85 -16.45 7.56
CA ILE A 47 8.62 -16.89 6.18
C ILE A 47 8.14 -18.34 6.10
N ASN A 48 8.69 -19.21 6.94
CA ASN A 48 8.37 -20.63 6.94
C ASN A 48 7.64 -21.06 8.20
N ASP A 49 6.66 -21.93 8.02
CA ASP A 49 5.94 -22.71 9.05
C ASP A 49 5.59 -21.91 10.32
N TYR A 50 4.80 -20.89 10.12
CA TYR A 50 4.77 -19.76 10.98
C TYR A 50 3.80 -19.90 12.17
N ARG A 51 4.36 -19.75 13.36
CA ARG A 51 3.62 -19.45 14.60
C ARG A 51 4.21 -18.18 15.21
N ALA A 52 3.39 -17.37 15.87
CA ALA A 52 3.90 -16.29 16.70
C ALA A 52 4.81 -16.88 17.80
N ASP A 53 5.92 -16.22 18.09
CA ASP A 53 6.81 -16.68 19.17
C ASP A 53 6.08 -16.72 20.52
N TRP A 54 5.13 -15.79 20.70
CA TRP A 54 4.30 -15.74 21.90
C TRP A 54 3.01 -14.93 21.67
N PRO A 55 1.84 -15.45 22.13
CA PRO A 55 1.60 -16.82 22.55
C PRO A 55 1.55 -17.78 21.35
N GLN A 56 2.13 -18.96 21.45
CA GLN A 56 2.25 -19.97 20.37
C GLN A 56 0.90 -20.46 19.81
N VAL A 57 -0.21 -20.12 20.46
CA VAL A 57 -1.56 -20.48 20.03
C VAL A 57 -2.08 -19.62 18.87
N TYR A 58 -1.50 -18.44 18.63
CA TYR A 58 -1.91 -17.57 17.54
C TYR A 58 -1.20 -17.93 16.24
N ARG A 59 -2.01 -18.24 15.22
CA ARG A 59 -1.54 -18.35 13.84
C ARG A 59 -1.67 -16.98 13.18
N VAL A 60 -0.56 -16.37 12.82
CA VAL A 60 -0.56 -15.16 12.03
C VAL A 60 -0.52 -15.50 10.53
N PRO A 61 -1.05 -14.63 9.65
CA PRO A 61 -1.00 -14.85 8.21
C PRO A 61 0.43 -14.98 7.70
N LYS A 62 0.67 -15.94 6.80
CA LYS A 62 1.91 -16.01 6.01
C LYS A 62 1.94 -14.82 5.05
N LEU A 63 3.05 -14.10 5.02
CA LEU A 63 3.26 -13.01 4.07
C LEU A 63 4.19 -13.40 2.93
N GLY A 64 5.07 -14.38 3.14
CA GLY A 64 5.99 -14.85 2.12
C GLY A 64 5.27 -15.35 0.86
N GLY A 65 5.63 -14.78 -0.30
CA GLY A 65 5.00 -15.07 -1.58
C GLY A 65 3.64 -14.40 -1.82
N GLN A 66 3.19 -13.54 -0.91
CA GLN A 66 1.95 -12.78 -1.10
C GLN A 66 2.16 -11.67 -2.15
N ASN A 67 1.09 -11.31 -2.88
CA ASN A 67 1.13 -10.21 -3.84
C ASN A 67 1.52 -8.90 -3.16
N ALA A 68 2.47 -8.16 -3.75
CA ALA A 68 2.98 -6.92 -3.17
C ALA A 68 1.89 -5.85 -3.00
N ASP A 69 1.05 -5.64 -4.01
CA ASP A 69 -0.02 -4.64 -3.97
C ASP A 69 -1.04 -4.97 -2.88
N TYR A 70 -1.33 -6.27 -2.69
CA TYR A 70 -2.20 -6.72 -1.62
C TYR A 70 -1.60 -6.42 -0.23
N ILE A 71 -0.28 -6.60 -0.06
CA ILE A 71 0.39 -6.28 1.21
C ILE A 71 0.31 -4.78 1.47
N VAL A 72 0.62 -3.93 0.47
CA VAL A 72 0.52 -2.46 0.59
C VAL A 72 -0.91 -2.04 0.94
N ALA A 73 -1.90 -2.52 0.19
CA ALA A 73 -3.31 -2.20 0.44
C ALA A 73 -3.75 -2.62 1.85
N SER A 74 -3.31 -3.80 2.31
CA SER A 74 -3.61 -4.30 3.65
C SER A 74 -2.99 -3.43 4.74
N LEU A 75 -1.73 -3.02 4.60
CA LEU A 75 -1.06 -2.13 5.55
C LEU A 75 -1.74 -0.75 5.61
N LYS A 76 -2.11 -0.18 4.45
CA LYS A 76 -2.86 1.08 4.39
C LYS A 76 -4.22 0.96 5.07
N ALA A 77 -4.95 -0.14 4.86
CA ALA A 77 -6.24 -0.40 5.48
C ALA A 77 -6.13 -0.55 7.01
N TYR A 78 -5.06 -1.17 7.52
CA TYR A 78 -4.79 -1.20 8.96
C TYR A 78 -4.43 0.20 9.50
N LYS A 79 -3.60 0.96 8.78
CA LYS A 79 -3.21 2.32 9.18
C LYS A 79 -4.42 3.26 9.25
N SER A 80 -5.31 3.21 8.28
CA SER A 80 -6.54 4.00 8.26
C SER A 80 -7.58 3.53 9.30
N GLY A 81 -7.49 2.29 9.75
CA GLY A 81 -8.47 1.65 10.65
C GLY A 81 -9.64 1.00 9.93
N GLU A 82 -9.62 0.94 8.60
CA GLU A 82 -10.59 0.19 7.79
C GLU A 82 -10.53 -1.31 8.11
N ARG A 83 -9.34 -1.89 8.26
CA ARG A 83 -9.15 -3.24 8.82
C ARG A 83 -8.91 -3.14 10.33
N LYS A 84 -9.71 -3.91 11.07
CA LYS A 84 -9.67 -3.88 12.55
C LYS A 84 -8.75 -4.98 13.07
N HIS A 85 -7.56 -4.60 13.53
CA HIS A 85 -6.64 -5.44 14.29
C HIS A 85 -5.70 -4.53 15.08
N PRO A 86 -5.83 -4.42 16.41
CA PRO A 86 -5.10 -3.44 17.21
C PRO A 86 -3.58 -3.48 17.00
N THR A 87 -2.97 -4.67 17.04
CA THR A 87 -1.52 -4.83 16.84
C THR A 87 -1.09 -4.38 15.45
N MET A 88 -1.80 -4.83 14.39
CA MET A 88 -1.47 -4.44 13.03
C MET A 88 -1.71 -2.96 12.77
N ARG A 89 -2.69 -2.35 13.42
CA ARG A 89 -2.91 -0.90 13.34
C ARG A 89 -1.73 -0.13 13.94
N ALA A 90 -1.21 -0.56 15.09
CA ALA A 90 -0.05 0.06 15.73
C ALA A 90 1.20 -0.05 14.83
N ILE A 91 1.49 -1.24 14.30
CA ILE A 91 2.60 -1.47 13.38
C ILE A 91 2.46 -0.62 12.11
N ALA A 92 1.33 -0.71 11.42
CA ALA A 92 1.10 0.02 10.17
C ALA A 92 1.08 1.54 10.37
N GLY A 93 0.67 2.01 11.56
CA GLY A 93 0.68 3.43 11.93
C GLY A 93 2.08 4.04 11.91
N SER A 94 3.12 3.25 12.22
CA SER A 94 4.52 3.70 12.22
C SER A 94 5.17 3.72 10.83
N LEU A 95 4.53 3.13 9.82
CA LEU A 95 5.08 3.02 8.46
C LEU A 95 4.67 4.19 7.58
N ASN A 96 5.58 4.69 6.76
CA ASN A 96 5.25 5.54 5.62
C ASN A 96 4.97 4.71 4.36
N ASP A 97 4.56 5.34 3.26
CA ASP A 97 4.19 4.64 2.03
C ASP A 97 5.39 3.90 1.40
N GLN A 98 6.60 4.46 1.50
CA GLN A 98 7.81 3.81 1.02
C GLN A 98 8.15 2.58 1.85
N ASP A 99 7.99 2.63 3.17
CA ASP A 99 8.22 1.48 4.04
C ASP A 99 7.26 0.34 3.71
N MET A 100 5.98 0.66 3.47
CA MET A 100 4.98 -0.32 3.07
C MET A 100 5.32 -0.98 1.72
N ALA A 101 5.77 -0.18 0.74
CA ALA A 101 6.18 -0.68 -0.57
C ALA A 101 7.43 -1.56 -0.48
N ASP A 102 8.44 -1.16 0.30
CA ASP A 102 9.68 -1.92 0.48
C ASP A 102 9.43 -3.27 1.18
N LEU A 103 8.64 -3.26 2.26
CA LEU A 103 8.25 -4.48 2.96
C LEU A 103 7.43 -5.41 2.07
N ALA A 104 6.52 -4.85 1.27
CA ALA A 104 5.72 -5.62 0.31
C ALA A 104 6.62 -6.26 -0.76
N ALA A 105 7.58 -5.51 -1.31
CA ALA A 105 8.56 -6.04 -2.27
C ALA A 105 9.40 -7.16 -1.66
N TYR A 106 9.84 -7.04 -0.40
CA TYR A 106 10.57 -8.08 0.29
C TYR A 106 9.72 -9.36 0.45
N TYR A 107 8.53 -9.25 1.05
CA TYR A 107 7.71 -10.43 1.31
C TYR A 107 7.21 -11.13 0.05
N SER A 108 6.90 -10.38 -1.00
CA SER A 108 6.42 -10.96 -2.27
C SER A 108 7.45 -11.86 -2.96
N THR A 109 8.75 -11.62 -2.73
CA THR A 109 9.84 -12.42 -3.30
C THR A 109 10.20 -13.65 -2.47
N GLN A 110 9.65 -13.81 -1.28
CA GLN A 110 9.99 -14.92 -0.39
C GLN A 110 9.33 -16.22 -0.84
N THR A 111 10.06 -17.32 -0.65
CA THR A 111 9.64 -18.68 -1.01
C THR A 111 9.66 -19.60 0.21
N PRO A 112 9.11 -20.82 0.15
CA PRO A 112 9.20 -21.79 1.24
C PRO A 112 10.64 -22.13 1.66
N THR A 113 11.62 -21.90 0.79
CA THR A 113 13.04 -22.16 1.04
C THR A 113 13.82 -20.94 1.53
N SER A 114 13.18 -19.77 1.56
CA SER A 114 13.81 -18.56 2.08
C SER A 114 14.13 -18.70 3.58
N PRO A 115 15.17 -18.01 4.08
CA PRO A 115 15.51 -18.03 5.50
C PRO A 115 14.34 -17.62 6.37
N ARG A 116 14.13 -18.34 7.48
CA ARG A 116 13.03 -18.08 8.42
C ARG A 116 13.15 -16.69 9.04
N ASN A 117 14.36 -16.26 9.30
CA ASN A 117 14.66 -14.94 9.85
C ASN A 117 15.89 -14.37 9.12
N PRO A 118 15.74 -13.32 8.32
CA PRO A 118 16.85 -12.72 7.56
C PRO A 118 17.84 -11.95 8.46
N LEU A 119 17.50 -11.74 9.72
CA LEU A 119 18.33 -10.99 10.68
C LEU A 119 19.30 -11.88 11.48
N LYS A 120 19.35 -13.18 11.15
CA LYS A 120 20.26 -14.16 11.78
C LYS A 120 21.29 -14.67 10.82
#